data_c43345a0a706f738792a352cfdc9aae4
#
_entry.id   c43345a0a706f738792a352cfdc9aae4
#
_cell.length_a   1.000
_cell.length_b   1.000
_cell.length_c   1.000
_cell.angle_alpha   90.00
_cell.angle_beta   90.00
_cell.angle_gamma   90.00
#
_symmetry.space_group_name_H-M   'P 1'
#
loop_
_entity.id
_entity.type
_entity.pdbx_description
1 polymer ?
#
loop_
_entity_poly.entity_id
_entity_poly.type
_entity_poly.pdbx_seq_one_letter_code
_entity_poly.pdbx_strand_id
1 'polypeptide(L)'
;MKTRPVLDPKRIAPAAAEKLRSFHVEVVDEVVAAIAAHAVVVVGMAQNPHVKNVRKALNEAGVEFQYLAYGSYFSEWKKRLAIKQWSGWPTFPQVFVRGVLIGGEELTKAAIADGTLRERAERIEHAVSASGSAAVTA
;
A
#
# COMPACT_ATOMS: atom_id res chain seq x y z
N MET A 1 4.78 -2.48 -24.87
CA MET A 1 3.63 -2.87 -24.05
C MET A 1 2.55 -1.81 -24.12
N LYS A 2 1.34 -2.22 -24.36
CA LYS A 2 0.24 -1.28 -24.39
C LYS A 2 -0.22 -1.01 -22.96
N THR A 3 -0.38 0.25 -22.59
CA THR A 3 -0.91 0.62 -21.30
C THR A 3 -2.38 1.00 -21.43
N ARG A 4 -3.17 0.69 -20.41
CA ARG A 4 -4.57 1.09 -20.43
C ARG A 4 -4.72 2.53 -19.95
N PRO A 5 -5.73 3.24 -20.42
CA PRO A 5 -5.99 4.58 -19.93
C PRO A 5 -6.55 4.54 -18.51
N VAL A 6 -6.38 5.63 -17.79
CA VAL A 6 -6.98 5.84 -16.48
C VAL A 6 -7.94 7.01 -16.64
N LEU A 7 -9.15 6.88 -16.10
CA LEU A 7 -10.13 7.96 -16.19
C LEU A 7 -9.62 9.18 -15.43
N ASP A 8 -9.60 10.33 -16.13
CA ASP A 8 -9.18 11.57 -15.51
C ASP A 8 -10.18 11.95 -14.43
N PRO A 9 -9.73 12.23 -13.20
CA PRO A 9 -10.62 12.65 -12.11
C PRO A 9 -11.50 13.84 -12.47
N LYS A 10 -11.05 14.71 -13.37
CA LYS A 10 -11.84 15.85 -13.81
C LYS A 10 -13.05 15.44 -14.64
N ARG A 11 -13.09 14.21 -15.11
CA ARG A 11 -14.20 13.69 -15.90
C ARG A 11 -15.19 12.90 -15.06
N ILE A 12 -15.14 13.03 -13.75
CA ILE A 12 -16.07 12.39 -12.84
C ILE A 12 -17.04 13.45 -12.32
N ALA A 13 -18.35 13.20 -12.48
CA ALA A 13 -19.35 14.13 -11.99
C ALA A 13 -19.24 14.32 -10.47
N PRO A 14 -19.51 15.52 -9.94
CA PRO A 14 -19.35 15.80 -8.51
C PRO A 14 -20.05 14.81 -7.59
N ALA A 15 -21.27 14.40 -7.90
CA ALA A 15 -22.00 13.45 -7.07
C ALA A 15 -21.35 12.07 -7.05
N ALA A 16 -20.84 11.63 -8.19
CA ALA A 16 -20.12 10.35 -8.29
C ALA A 16 -18.78 10.43 -7.54
N ALA A 17 -18.09 11.56 -7.70
CA ALA A 17 -16.80 11.75 -7.02
C ALA A 17 -16.95 11.71 -5.51
N GLU A 18 -18.04 12.29 -4.98
CA GLU A 18 -18.31 12.24 -3.56
C GLU A 18 -18.54 10.81 -3.06
N LYS A 19 -19.29 10.02 -3.79
CA LYS A 19 -19.51 8.62 -3.43
C LYS A 19 -18.21 7.81 -3.49
N LEU A 20 -17.37 8.07 -4.46
CA LEU A 20 -16.07 7.41 -4.54
C LEU A 20 -15.19 7.76 -3.35
N ARG A 21 -15.17 9.03 -2.96
CA ARG A 21 -14.34 9.48 -1.86
C ARG A 21 -14.82 8.98 -0.50
N SER A 22 -16.12 8.73 -0.36
CA SER A 22 -16.68 8.30 0.92
C SER A 22 -16.80 6.78 1.05
N PHE A 23 -16.59 6.02 0.00
CA PHE A 23 -16.77 4.58 0.01
C PHE A 23 -15.74 3.93 0.95
N HIS A 24 -16.21 3.44 2.09
CA HIS A 24 -15.38 2.84 3.13
C HIS A 24 -14.12 3.66 3.43
N VAL A 25 -14.31 4.97 3.53
CA VAL A 25 -13.19 5.89 3.72
C VAL A 25 -12.42 5.61 5.01
N GLU A 26 -13.08 5.09 6.03
CA GLU A 26 -12.41 4.77 7.30
C GLU A 26 -11.33 3.72 7.13
N VAL A 27 -11.51 2.80 6.19
CA VAL A 27 -10.51 1.76 5.89
C VAL A 27 -9.30 2.37 5.20
N VAL A 28 -9.56 3.24 4.22
CA VAL A 28 -8.47 3.95 3.53
C VAL A 28 -7.71 4.83 4.51
N ASP A 29 -8.42 5.50 5.42
CA ASP A 29 -7.79 6.33 6.45
C ASP A 29 -6.88 5.50 7.37
N GLU A 30 -7.29 4.27 7.72
CA GLU A 30 -6.44 3.37 8.50
C GLU A 30 -5.15 3.05 7.78
N VAL A 31 -5.25 2.75 6.48
CA VAL A 31 -4.06 2.44 5.68
C VAL A 31 -3.14 3.65 5.58
N VAL A 32 -3.72 4.82 5.31
CA VAL A 32 -2.95 6.06 5.21
C VAL A 32 -2.25 6.37 6.54
N ALA A 33 -2.94 6.18 7.66
CA ALA A 33 -2.34 6.39 8.97
C ALA A 33 -1.18 5.43 9.25
N ALA A 34 -1.34 4.16 8.86
CA ALA A 34 -0.27 3.17 9.02
C ALA A 34 0.95 3.53 8.18
N ILE A 35 0.72 3.97 6.95
CA ILE A 35 1.79 4.41 6.05
C ILE A 35 2.54 5.59 6.63
N ALA A 36 1.85 6.52 7.27
CA ALA A 36 2.50 7.66 7.89
C ALA A 36 3.32 7.26 9.12
N ALA A 37 2.91 6.20 9.83
CA ALA A 37 3.55 5.79 11.07
C ALA A 37 4.67 4.76 10.91
N HIS A 38 4.69 4.03 9.81
CA HIS A 38 5.63 2.92 9.62
C HIS A 38 6.33 2.99 8.28
N ALA A 39 7.60 2.66 8.25
CA ALA A 39 8.39 2.67 7.03
C ALA A 39 7.88 1.68 6.00
N VAL A 40 7.49 0.49 6.44
CA VAL A 40 6.99 -0.58 5.58
C VAL A 40 5.63 -1.04 6.06
N VAL A 41 4.65 -1.05 5.18
CA VAL A 41 3.29 -1.48 5.48
C VAL A 41 2.87 -2.54 4.48
N VAL A 42 2.34 -3.65 4.99
CA VAL A 42 1.78 -4.71 4.17
C VAL A 42 0.27 -4.74 4.41
N VAL A 43 -0.48 -4.52 3.36
CA VAL A 43 -1.95 -4.61 3.42
C VAL A 43 -2.36 -5.92 2.77
N GLY A 44 -3.10 -6.72 3.49
CA GLY A 44 -3.45 -8.04 3.03
C GLY A 44 -4.80 -8.53 3.51
N MET A 45 -4.95 -9.83 3.52
CA MET A 45 -6.17 -10.52 3.92
C MET A 45 -5.81 -11.92 4.42
N ALA A 46 -6.70 -12.52 5.19
CA ALA A 46 -6.49 -13.87 5.71
C ALA A 46 -6.51 -14.90 4.57
N GLN A 47 -5.81 -16.00 4.78
CA GLN A 47 -5.83 -17.17 3.88
C GLN A 47 -5.31 -16.92 2.48
N ASN A 48 -4.57 -15.86 2.28
CA ASN A 48 -3.99 -15.53 0.98
C ASN A 48 -2.52 -15.95 0.99
N PRO A 49 -2.12 -16.93 0.17
CA PRO A 49 -0.72 -17.41 0.17
C PRO A 49 0.29 -16.36 -0.25
N HIS A 50 -0.11 -15.43 -1.13
CA HIS A 50 0.80 -14.36 -1.57
C HIS A 50 1.09 -13.38 -0.43
N VAL A 51 0.08 -13.09 0.40
CA VAL A 51 0.26 -12.27 1.61
C VAL A 51 1.20 -12.96 2.59
N LYS A 52 0.99 -14.25 2.80
CA LYS A 52 1.84 -15.05 3.69
C LYS A 52 3.29 -15.04 3.21
N ASN A 53 3.49 -15.23 1.92
CA ASN A 53 4.83 -15.30 1.33
C ASN A 53 5.58 -13.96 1.45
N VAL A 54 4.88 -12.84 1.27
CA VAL A 54 5.50 -11.52 1.41
C VAL A 54 5.91 -11.28 2.87
N ARG A 55 5.04 -11.60 3.81
CA ARG A 55 5.36 -11.43 5.22
C ARG A 55 6.58 -12.27 5.61
N LYS A 56 6.62 -13.49 5.11
CA LYS A 56 7.76 -14.37 5.34
C LYS A 56 9.04 -13.81 4.75
N ALA A 57 8.98 -13.32 3.51
CA ALA A 57 10.15 -12.77 2.85
C ALA A 57 10.72 -11.54 3.59
N LEU A 58 9.84 -10.66 4.05
CA LEU A 58 10.25 -9.49 4.83
C LEU A 58 10.88 -9.91 6.17
N ASN A 59 10.27 -10.88 6.85
CA ASN A 59 10.83 -11.37 8.10
C ASN A 59 12.21 -12.00 7.90
N GLU A 60 12.37 -12.81 6.87
CA GLU A 60 13.66 -13.43 6.56
C GLU A 60 14.74 -12.41 6.19
N ALA A 61 14.32 -11.30 5.59
CA ALA A 61 15.25 -10.22 5.25
C ALA A 61 15.55 -9.28 6.43
N GLY A 62 14.91 -9.50 7.58
CA GLY A 62 15.09 -8.64 8.75
C GLY A 62 14.46 -7.26 8.60
N VAL A 63 13.43 -7.13 7.77
CA VAL A 63 12.74 -5.87 7.55
C VAL A 63 11.50 -5.81 8.44
N GLU A 64 11.42 -4.80 9.30
CA GLU A 64 10.24 -4.60 10.11
C GLU A 64 9.12 -4.02 9.28
N PHE A 65 7.89 -4.44 9.54
CA PHE A 65 6.73 -3.95 8.82
C PHE A 65 5.49 -3.98 9.71
N GLN A 66 4.51 -3.14 9.37
CA GLN A 66 3.18 -3.18 9.96
C GLN A 66 2.27 -3.95 9.00
N TYR A 67 1.54 -4.91 9.54
CA TYR A 67 0.60 -5.70 8.75
C TYR A 67 -0.84 -5.31 9.07
N LEU A 68 -1.62 -5.02 8.03
CA LEU A 68 -3.05 -4.76 8.15
C LEU A 68 -3.81 -5.80 7.32
N ALA A 69 -4.72 -6.52 7.96
CA ALA A 69 -5.50 -7.55 7.28
C ALA A 69 -6.97 -7.17 7.24
N TYR A 70 -7.59 -7.32 6.08
CA TYR A 70 -8.99 -6.98 5.88
C TYR A 70 -9.77 -8.20 5.37
N GLY A 71 -10.32 -8.95 6.33
CA GLY A 71 -11.18 -10.08 6.04
C GLY A 71 -10.50 -11.26 5.39
N SER A 72 -11.29 -12.04 4.69
CA SER A 72 -10.87 -13.24 3.98
C SER A 72 -11.58 -13.27 2.62
N TYR A 73 -11.45 -14.37 1.89
CA TYR A 73 -12.14 -14.51 0.60
C TYR A 73 -13.66 -14.41 0.74
N PHE A 74 -14.19 -14.70 1.92
CA PHE A 74 -15.64 -14.72 2.13
C PHE A 74 -16.15 -13.53 2.95
N SER A 75 -15.31 -12.62 3.37
CA SER A 75 -15.73 -11.51 4.22
C SER A 75 -15.01 -10.21 3.87
N GLU A 76 -15.67 -9.11 4.13
CA GLU A 76 -15.12 -7.75 4.02
C GLU A 76 -14.56 -7.38 2.65
N TRP A 77 -15.12 -7.95 1.59
CA TRP A 77 -14.65 -7.67 0.23
C TRP A 77 -14.81 -6.19 -0.15
N LYS A 78 -15.80 -5.51 0.41
CA LYS A 78 -16.01 -4.08 0.10
C LYS A 78 -14.89 -3.21 0.66
N LYS A 79 -14.38 -3.56 1.83
CA LYS A 79 -13.22 -2.85 2.41
C LYS A 79 -12.00 -3.02 1.52
N ARG A 80 -11.76 -4.24 1.05
CA ARG A 80 -10.66 -4.50 0.11
C ARG A 80 -10.85 -3.77 -1.20
N LEU A 81 -12.10 -3.67 -1.69
CA LEU A 81 -12.40 -2.93 -2.91
C LEU A 81 -12.03 -1.45 -2.75
N ALA A 82 -12.36 -0.86 -1.61
CA ALA A 82 -12.02 0.55 -1.34
C ALA A 82 -10.51 0.76 -1.40
N ILE A 83 -9.74 -0.15 -0.84
CA ILE A 83 -8.28 -0.08 -0.89
C ILE A 83 -7.77 -0.19 -2.33
N LYS A 84 -8.32 -1.13 -3.09
CA LYS A 84 -7.94 -1.28 -4.51
C LYS A 84 -8.24 -0.03 -5.33
N GLN A 85 -9.39 0.60 -5.09
CA GLN A 85 -9.75 1.83 -5.77
C GLN A 85 -8.80 2.97 -5.43
N TRP A 86 -8.42 3.06 -4.16
CA TRP A 86 -7.52 4.12 -3.71
C TRP A 86 -6.11 3.95 -4.27
N SER A 87 -5.55 2.74 -4.18
CA SER A 87 -4.18 2.51 -4.61
C SER A 87 -4.05 2.25 -6.10
N GLY A 88 -5.13 1.77 -6.74
CA GLY A 88 -5.09 1.31 -8.12
C GLY A 88 -4.50 -0.08 -8.30
N TRP A 89 -4.03 -0.74 -7.22
CA TRP A 89 -3.45 -2.08 -7.31
C TRP A 89 -4.55 -3.13 -7.15
N PRO A 90 -4.68 -4.06 -8.10
CA PRO A 90 -5.87 -4.93 -8.17
C PRO A 90 -5.88 -6.13 -7.23
N THR A 91 -4.80 -6.43 -6.56
CA THR A 91 -4.67 -7.64 -5.77
C THR A 91 -4.08 -7.38 -4.40
N PHE A 92 -3.99 -8.41 -3.57
CA PHE A 92 -3.29 -8.38 -2.29
C PHE A 92 -2.20 -9.46 -2.28
N PRO A 93 -1.08 -9.22 -1.63
CA PRO A 93 -0.81 -8.07 -0.76
C PRO A 93 -0.53 -6.79 -1.55
N GLN A 94 -0.66 -5.66 -0.84
CA GLN A 94 -0.18 -4.37 -1.32
C GLN A 94 0.89 -3.91 -0.35
N VAL A 95 2.09 -3.68 -0.85
CA VAL A 95 3.23 -3.31 0.00
C VAL A 95 3.61 -1.87 -0.28
N PHE A 96 3.70 -1.09 0.79
CA PHE A 96 4.08 0.31 0.72
C PHE A 96 5.37 0.52 1.49
N VAL A 97 6.31 1.24 0.91
CA VAL A 97 7.56 1.61 1.56
C VAL A 97 7.68 3.12 1.52
N ARG A 98 7.65 3.73 2.71
CA ARG A 98 7.62 5.20 2.86
C ARG A 98 6.55 5.84 1.98
N GLY A 99 5.36 5.23 1.97
CA GLY A 99 4.22 5.74 1.23
C GLY A 99 4.21 5.44 -0.25
N VAL A 100 5.19 4.70 -0.75
CA VAL A 100 5.28 4.36 -2.17
C VAL A 100 4.85 2.92 -2.37
N LEU A 101 3.90 2.71 -3.26
CA LEU A 101 3.42 1.37 -3.57
C LEU A 101 4.50 0.59 -4.33
N ILE A 102 4.98 -0.49 -3.74
CA ILE A 102 5.96 -1.37 -4.38
C ILE A 102 5.25 -2.40 -5.26
N GLY A 103 4.13 -2.91 -4.81
CA GLY A 103 3.36 -3.90 -5.53
C GLY A 103 2.97 -5.10 -4.67
N GLY A 104 2.87 -6.24 -5.29
CA GLY A 104 2.50 -7.48 -4.63
C GLY A 104 3.71 -8.35 -4.30
N GLU A 105 3.48 -9.67 -4.29
CA GLU A 105 4.52 -10.62 -3.89
C GLU A 105 5.76 -10.55 -4.76
N GLU A 106 5.57 -10.64 -6.07
CA GLU A 106 6.69 -10.74 -6.99
C GLU A 106 7.59 -9.51 -6.95
N LEU A 107 6.98 -8.33 -7.05
CA LEU A 107 7.75 -7.09 -7.06
C LEU A 107 8.40 -6.80 -5.71
N THR A 108 7.76 -7.17 -4.62
CA THR A 108 8.32 -6.99 -3.29
C THR A 108 9.53 -7.89 -3.08
N LYS A 109 9.43 -9.16 -3.48
CA LYS A 109 10.58 -10.06 -3.39
C LYS A 109 11.76 -9.58 -4.24
N ALA A 110 11.48 -9.07 -5.44
CA ALA A 110 12.52 -8.51 -6.29
C ALA A 110 13.18 -7.31 -5.65
N ALA A 111 12.40 -6.41 -5.03
CA ALA A 111 12.93 -5.25 -4.35
C ALA A 111 13.75 -5.60 -3.10
N ILE A 112 13.39 -6.68 -2.43
CA ILE A 112 14.20 -7.19 -1.31
C ILE A 112 15.52 -7.72 -1.85
N ALA A 113 15.49 -8.52 -2.91
CA ALA A 113 16.67 -9.16 -3.46
C ALA A 113 17.69 -8.18 -3.99
N ASP A 114 17.24 -7.10 -4.64
CA ASP A 114 18.16 -6.13 -5.22
C ASP A 114 18.51 -4.97 -4.27
N GLY A 115 17.98 -4.97 -3.05
CA GLY A 115 18.28 -3.96 -2.04
C GLY A 115 17.50 -2.67 -2.14
N THR A 116 16.68 -2.48 -3.16
CA THR A 116 15.96 -1.23 -3.36
C THR A 116 14.90 -0.98 -2.30
N LEU A 117 14.28 -2.04 -1.77
CA LEU A 117 13.28 -1.87 -0.72
C LEU A 117 13.90 -1.30 0.54
N ARG A 118 15.00 -1.86 0.99
CA ARG A 118 15.70 -1.39 2.18
C ARG A 118 16.26 0.02 1.96
N GLU A 119 16.80 0.28 0.80
CA GLU A 119 17.31 1.60 0.47
C GLU A 119 16.22 2.65 0.52
N ARG A 120 15.04 2.36 -0.03
CA ARG A 120 13.92 3.29 0.02
C ARG A 120 13.48 3.55 1.45
N ALA A 121 13.38 2.51 2.27
CA ALA A 121 12.95 2.65 3.66
C ALA A 121 13.90 3.55 4.45
N GLU A 122 15.18 3.42 4.22
CA GLU A 122 16.20 4.19 4.95
C GLU A 122 16.39 5.60 4.39
N ARG A 123 16.33 5.76 3.08
CA ARG A 123 16.60 7.03 2.42
C ARG A 123 15.60 8.12 2.79
N ILE A 124 14.31 7.80 2.80
CA ILE A 124 13.29 8.79 3.12
C ILE A 124 13.37 9.20 4.57
N GLU A 125 13.67 8.26 5.47
CA GLU A 125 13.86 8.58 6.86
C GLU A 125 15.01 9.56 7.04
N HIS A 126 16.10 9.34 6.35
CA HIS A 126 17.24 10.25 6.37
C HIS A 126 16.89 11.61 5.80
N ALA A 127 16.16 11.65 4.69
CA ALA A 127 15.73 12.91 4.08
C ALA A 127 14.83 13.72 5.00
N VAL A 128 13.92 13.07 5.70
CA VAL A 128 13.06 13.74 6.66
C VAL A 128 13.88 14.37 7.78
N SER A 129 14.83 13.64 8.31
CA SER A 129 15.71 14.19 9.34
C SER A 129 16.48 15.40 8.85
N ALA A 130 16.96 15.35 7.62
CA ALA A 130 17.76 16.44 7.07
C ALA A 130 16.93 17.67 6.78
N SER A 131 15.73 17.52 6.26
CA SER A 131 14.93 18.67 5.86
C SER A 131 14.13 19.23 6.99
N GLY A 132 13.82 18.48 7.91
CA GLY A 132 13.00 18.99 8.98
C GLY A 132 11.61 19.02 8.64
N SER A 133 11.15 19.31 7.65
CA SER A 133 9.84 19.55 7.52
C SER A 133 9.16 18.56 6.91
N ALA A 134 9.49 17.99 6.44
CA ALA A 134 8.86 17.11 5.91
C ALA A 134 7.63 16.84 5.84
N ALA A 135 7.07 16.98 6.06
CA ALA A 135 5.96 16.74 6.05
C ALA A 135 5.38 16.03 5.29
N VAL A 136 5.32 15.77 4.85
CA VAL A 136 4.85 15.06 4.28
C VAL A 136 3.80 14.67 3.99
N THR A 137 3.24 14.68 3.94
CA THR A 137 2.24 14.47 3.63
C THR A 137 1.92 13.43 3.04
N ALA A 138 1.88 12.93 2.97
CA ALA A 138 1.48 11.85 2.46
C ALA A 138 1.06 11.51 1.49
#